data_9a593be27cef7a1cc2a6a94bbac3b2d7
#
_entry.id   9a593be27cef7a1cc2a6a94bbac3b2d7
#
_cell.length_a   1.000
_cell.length_b   1.000
_cell.length_c   1.000
_cell.angle_alpha   90.00
_cell.angle_beta   90.00
_cell.angle_gamma   90.00
#
_symmetry.space_group_name_H-M   'P 1'
#
loop_
_entity.id
_entity.type
_entity.pdbx_description
1 polymer ?
#
loop_
_entity_poly.entity_id
_entity_poly.type
_entity_poly.pdbx_seq_one_letter_code
_entity_poly.pdbx_strand_id
1 'polypeptide(L)'
;MTELARHESGFLLRTEEGELRSRSVLLATGVHNRRPNMSEAMHDDALSRGLLRYCPICDGYEVTDTNVAVIGSGNHGLQEALFLRGFTERVTLVAPDGVHALSEEDFSLAEDAAISLIDGPIAAITIEGDQLCLATPSGRLAFTSVYPALGSVIRSELGRSVGADLSDKGCILVDAHQRTSYQGLYAAGDVVIGLDQISHAMGEGGVAATTIRNDLANIKPLYRGRP
;
A
#
# COMPACT_ATOMS: atom_id res chain seq x y z
N MET A 1 8.32 -17.19 -0.42
CA MET A 1 9.77 -17.06 -0.13
C MET A 1 9.92 -16.55 1.28
N THR A 2 10.60 -17.29 2.13
CA THR A 2 10.74 -17.00 3.57
C THR A 2 12.11 -16.42 3.91
N GLU A 3 13.12 -16.67 3.09
CA GLU A 3 14.48 -16.17 3.29
C GLU A 3 15.17 -15.92 1.95
N LEU A 4 15.96 -14.86 1.91
CA LEU A 4 16.88 -14.53 0.83
C LEU A 4 18.26 -14.34 1.43
N ALA A 5 19.25 -15.09 0.92
CA ALA A 5 20.63 -15.02 1.37
C ALA A 5 21.60 -14.87 0.19
N ARG A 6 22.76 -14.30 0.48
CA ARG A 6 23.88 -14.23 -0.49
C ARG A 6 24.47 -15.63 -0.73
N HIS A 7 24.84 -15.90 -1.99
CA HIS A 7 25.53 -17.09 -2.38
C HIS A 7 26.72 -16.71 -3.30
N GLU A 8 27.75 -17.56 -3.42
CA GLU A 8 28.99 -17.28 -4.15
C GLU A 8 28.81 -16.71 -5.56
N SER A 9 27.78 -17.13 -6.28
CA SER A 9 27.49 -16.71 -7.66
C SER A 9 26.09 -16.08 -7.83
N GLY A 10 25.47 -15.59 -6.76
CA GLY A 10 24.13 -15.01 -6.79
C GLY A 10 23.41 -15.11 -5.44
N PHE A 11 22.25 -15.75 -5.45
CA PHE A 11 21.35 -15.82 -4.31
C PHE A 11 20.90 -17.25 -4.02
N LEU A 12 20.70 -17.52 -2.74
CA LEU A 12 19.99 -18.68 -2.21
C LEU A 12 18.62 -18.21 -1.70
N LEU A 13 17.56 -18.82 -2.22
CA LEU A 13 16.19 -18.52 -1.83
C LEU A 13 15.63 -19.74 -1.10
N ARG A 14 15.05 -19.53 0.08
CA ARG A 14 14.28 -20.55 0.79
C ARG A 14 12.79 -20.30 0.65
N THR A 15 12.08 -21.36 0.36
CA THR A 15 10.62 -21.40 0.26
C THR A 15 10.12 -22.58 1.09
N GLU A 16 8.82 -22.69 1.26
CA GLU A 16 8.19 -23.85 1.90
C GLU A 16 8.44 -25.15 1.11
N GLU A 17 8.68 -25.05 -0.20
CA GLU A 17 8.91 -26.18 -1.11
C GLU A 17 10.40 -26.56 -1.21
N GLY A 18 11.32 -25.77 -0.63
CA GLY A 18 12.75 -26.06 -0.64
C GLY A 18 13.64 -24.86 -0.99
N GLU A 19 14.88 -25.15 -1.36
CA GLU A 19 15.90 -24.17 -1.69
C GLU A 19 16.07 -24.02 -3.20
N LEU A 20 16.18 -22.76 -3.66
CA LEU A 20 16.46 -22.39 -5.04
C LEU A 20 17.72 -21.53 -5.11
N ARG A 21 18.51 -21.70 -6.16
CA ARG A 21 19.66 -20.84 -6.46
C ARG A 21 19.37 -19.99 -7.69
N SER A 22 19.69 -18.71 -7.62
CA SER A 22 19.48 -17.77 -8.72
C SER A 22 20.65 -16.81 -8.88
N ARG A 23 20.95 -16.42 -10.11
CA ARG A 23 21.97 -15.40 -10.41
C ARG A 23 21.46 -13.99 -10.18
N SER A 24 20.13 -13.79 -10.24
CA SER A 24 19.47 -12.51 -10.00
C SER A 24 18.11 -12.75 -9.36
N VAL A 25 17.63 -11.76 -8.61
CA VAL A 25 16.32 -11.76 -7.96
C VAL A 25 15.63 -10.44 -8.24
N LEU A 26 14.35 -10.50 -8.58
CA LEU A 26 13.45 -9.35 -8.61
C LEU A 26 12.51 -9.44 -7.42
N LEU A 27 12.56 -8.44 -6.54
CA LEU A 27 11.61 -8.28 -5.45
C LEU A 27 10.40 -7.46 -5.94
N ALA A 28 9.26 -8.10 -6.01
CA ALA A 28 7.97 -7.50 -6.31
C ALA A 28 6.99 -7.81 -5.16
N THR A 29 7.46 -7.59 -3.93
CA THR A 29 6.77 -7.99 -2.70
C THR A 29 5.69 -7.01 -2.27
N GLY A 30 5.71 -5.79 -2.82
CA GLY A 30 4.68 -4.77 -2.60
C GLY A 30 4.58 -4.30 -1.16
N VAL A 31 3.37 -3.93 -0.79
CA VAL A 31 3.01 -3.44 0.54
C VAL A 31 1.88 -4.29 1.14
N HIS A 32 1.64 -4.09 2.42
CA HIS A 32 0.47 -4.60 3.13
C HIS A 32 -0.25 -3.43 3.80
N ASN A 33 -1.49 -3.16 3.39
CA ASN A 33 -2.27 -2.09 4.00
C ASN A 33 -2.58 -2.40 5.47
N ARG A 34 -2.42 -1.40 6.33
CA ARG A 34 -2.86 -1.50 7.71
C ARG A 34 -4.38 -1.52 7.74
N ARG A 35 -4.93 -2.53 8.40
CA ARG A 35 -6.37 -2.74 8.47
C ARG A 35 -6.96 -2.06 9.71
N PRO A 36 -8.20 -1.57 9.64
CA PRO A 36 -8.92 -1.17 10.82
C PRO A 36 -9.18 -2.39 11.71
N ASN A 37 -9.47 -2.16 12.99
CA ASN A 37 -9.70 -3.23 13.97
C ASN A 37 -11.02 -3.94 13.71
N MET A 38 -10.99 -5.00 12.93
CA MET A 38 -12.12 -5.85 12.57
C MET A 38 -11.65 -7.28 12.28
N SER A 39 -12.58 -8.24 12.34
CA SER A 39 -12.24 -9.64 12.00
C SER A 39 -11.91 -9.77 10.50
N GLU A 40 -11.09 -10.78 10.16
CA GLU A 40 -10.73 -11.06 8.76
C GLU A 40 -11.97 -11.34 7.90
N ALA A 41 -12.90 -12.14 8.39
CA ALA A 41 -14.14 -12.45 7.69
C ALA A 41 -14.99 -11.19 7.41
N MET A 42 -15.08 -10.26 8.36
CA MET A 42 -15.80 -9.00 8.19
C MET A 42 -15.06 -8.08 7.21
N HIS A 43 -13.74 -8.05 7.27
CA HIS A 43 -12.90 -7.28 6.35
C HIS A 43 -13.12 -7.74 4.89
N ASP A 44 -13.07 -9.04 4.66
CA ASP A 44 -13.23 -9.63 3.33
C ASP A 44 -14.66 -9.44 2.80
N ASP A 45 -15.69 -9.57 3.65
CA ASP A 45 -17.07 -9.25 3.27
C ASP A 45 -17.23 -7.76 2.92
N ALA A 46 -16.69 -6.86 3.74
CA ALA A 46 -16.74 -5.41 3.50
C ALA A 46 -16.04 -5.03 2.18
N LEU A 47 -14.86 -5.61 1.89
CA LEU A 47 -14.16 -5.40 0.62
C LEU A 47 -14.97 -5.89 -0.57
N SER A 48 -15.49 -7.12 -0.50
CA SER A 48 -16.23 -7.73 -1.60
C SER A 48 -17.48 -6.95 -1.98
N ARG A 49 -18.06 -6.22 -1.03
CA ARG A 49 -19.27 -5.40 -1.17
C ARG A 49 -18.98 -3.91 -1.43
N GLY A 50 -17.71 -3.51 -1.50
CA GLY A 50 -17.31 -2.11 -1.66
C GLY A 50 -17.64 -1.21 -0.48
N LEU A 51 -17.92 -1.79 0.70
CA LEU A 51 -18.14 -1.04 1.95
C LEU A 51 -16.81 -0.58 2.57
N LEU A 52 -15.72 -1.29 2.29
CA LEU A 52 -14.35 -0.95 2.66
C LEU A 52 -13.53 -0.82 1.39
N ARG A 53 -12.75 0.25 1.26
CA ARG A 53 -11.96 0.57 0.07
C ARG A 53 -10.62 1.16 0.48
N TYR A 54 -9.53 0.89 -0.26
CA TYR A 54 -8.18 1.35 0.10
C TYR A 54 -7.57 2.35 -0.87
N CYS A 55 -8.22 2.63 -1.99
CA CYS A 55 -7.60 3.45 -3.02
C CYS A 55 -8.60 4.46 -3.63
N PRO A 56 -8.71 5.67 -3.05
CA PRO A 56 -9.59 6.71 -3.58
C PRO A 56 -9.36 7.04 -5.06
N ILE A 57 -8.10 6.98 -5.53
CA ILE A 57 -7.74 7.19 -6.94
C ILE A 57 -8.33 6.09 -7.83
N CYS A 58 -8.42 4.85 -7.31
CA CYS A 58 -8.87 3.70 -8.09
C CYS A 58 -10.38 3.68 -8.28
N ASP A 59 -11.13 4.03 -7.23
CA ASP A 59 -12.56 3.78 -7.13
C ASP A 59 -13.39 4.93 -6.52
N GLY A 60 -12.80 6.10 -6.31
CA GLY A 60 -13.50 7.27 -5.77
C GLY A 60 -14.70 7.69 -6.60
N TYR A 61 -14.69 7.46 -7.91
CA TYR A 61 -15.82 7.72 -8.78
C TYR A 61 -17.07 6.88 -8.41
N GLU A 62 -16.87 5.66 -7.90
CA GLU A 62 -17.97 4.76 -7.53
C GLU A 62 -18.74 5.23 -6.28
N VAL A 63 -18.15 6.13 -5.48
CA VAL A 63 -18.78 6.70 -4.29
C VAL A 63 -19.31 8.13 -4.50
N THR A 64 -19.47 8.54 -5.77
CA THR A 64 -20.03 9.85 -6.12
C THR A 64 -21.38 10.07 -5.43
N ASP A 65 -21.55 11.24 -4.80
CA ASP A 65 -22.75 11.67 -4.08
C ASP A 65 -23.21 10.74 -2.94
N THR A 66 -22.34 9.83 -2.47
CA THR A 66 -22.62 8.95 -1.33
C THR A 66 -22.01 9.46 -0.03
N ASN A 67 -22.42 8.88 1.11
CA ASN A 67 -21.88 9.19 2.42
C ASN A 67 -20.67 8.33 2.71
N VAL A 68 -19.47 8.93 2.78
CA VAL A 68 -18.21 8.20 2.95
C VAL A 68 -17.47 8.64 4.21
N ALA A 69 -16.71 7.70 4.79
CA ALA A 69 -15.77 8.02 5.84
C ALA A 69 -14.33 7.70 5.41
N VAL A 70 -13.39 8.48 5.96
CA VAL A 70 -11.97 8.15 6.00
C VAL A 70 -11.62 7.81 7.45
N ILE A 71 -11.07 6.64 7.72
CA ILE A 71 -10.50 6.31 9.02
C ILE A 71 -9.03 6.69 8.98
N GLY A 72 -8.68 7.77 9.68
CA GLY A 72 -7.31 8.27 9.68
C GLY A 72 -7.14 9.46 10.59
N SER A 73 -5.91 9.86 10.81
CA SER A 73 -5.56 11.04 11.60
C SER A 73 -4.35 11.75 10.98
N GLY A 74 -4.13 13.01 11.37
CA GLY A 74 -3.06 13.83 10.84
C GLY A 74 -3.25 14.16 9.35
N ASN A 75 -2.21 14.73 8.77
CA ASN A 75 -2.24 15.21 7.39
C ASN A 75 -2.59 14.09 6.37
N HIS A 76 -2.09 12.86 6.57
CA HIS A 76 -2.36 11.77 5.64
C HIS A 76 -3.86 11.45 5.51
N GLY A 77 -4.56 11.31 6.64
CA GLY A 77 -6.02 11.10 6.62
C GLY A 77 -6.78 12.27 6.01
N LEU A 78 -6.35 13.51 6.31
CA LEU A 78 -6.95 14.70 5.73
C LEU A 78 -6.79 14.76 4.21
N GLN A 79 -5.61 14.46 3.66
CA GLN A 79 -5.38 14.48 2.22
C GLN A 79 -6.27 13.47 1.48
N GLU A 80 -6.49 12.28 2.03
CA GLU A 80 -7.43 11.32 1.46
C GLU A 80 -8.87 11.81 1.52
N ALA A 81 -9.28 12.42 2.64
CA ALA A 81 -10.61 13.02 2.77
C ALA A 81 -10.82 14.17 1.78
N LEU A 82 -9.82 15.04 1.60
CA LEU A 82 -9.85 16.11 0.60
C LEU A 82 -9.98 15.59 -0.82
N PHE A 83 -9.27 14.49 -1.14
CA PHE A 83 -9.39 13.85 -2.46
C PHE A 83 -10.82 13.36 -2.71
N LEU A 84 -11.44 12.71 -1.72
CA LEU A 84 -12.82 12.22 -1.82
C LEU A 84 -13.85 13.34 -1.93
N ARG A 85 -13.54 14.56 -1.44
CA ARG A 85 -14.40 15.75 -1.65
C ARG A 85 -14.57 16.12 -3.13
N GLY A 86 -13.68 15.65 -4.00
CA GLY A 86 -13.86 15.77 -5.45
C GLY A 86 -15.01 14.92 -6.03
N PHE A 87 -15.53 13.97 -5.26
CA PHE A 87 -16.60 13.04 -5.69
C PHE A 87 -17.89 13.20 -4.90
N THR A 88 -17.83 13.60 -3.63
CA THR A 88 -19.02 13.73 -2.77
C THR A 88 -18.88 14.88 -1.76
N GLU A 89 -20.01 15.50 -1.41
CA GLU A 89 -20.08 16.52 -0.37
C GLU A 89 -20.09 15.92 1.05
N ARG A 90 -20.37 14.62 1.19
CA ARG A 90 -20.57 13.94 2.47
C ARG A 90 -19.36 13.12 2.85
N VAL A 91 -18.29 13.82 3.26
CA VAL A 91 -17.04 13.20 3.72
C VAL A 91 -16.87 13.42 5.21
N THR A 92 -16.60 12.36 5.96
CA THR A 92 -16.28 12.39 7.38
C THR A 92 -14.89 11.81 7.60
N LEU A 93 -13.99 12.55 8.24
CA LEU A 93 -12.71 12.03 8.72
C LEU A 93 -12.87 11.62 10.18
N VAL A 94 -12.62 10.34 10.47
CA VAL A 94 -12.76 9.72 11.79
C VAL A 94 -11.39 9.32 12.31
N ALA A 95 -10.99 9.86 13.45
CA ALA A 95 -9.74 9.46 14.09
C ALA A 95 -9.86 8.03 14.66
N PRO A 96 -8.89 7.12 14.42
CA PRO A 96 -9.00 5.74 14.88
C PRO A 96 -8.89 5.60 16.41
N ASP A 97 -8.00 6.37 17.07
CA ASP A 97 -7.53 6.09 18.43
C ASP A 97 -7.73 7.23 19.44
N GLY A 98 -8.35 8.34 19.07
CA GLY A 98 -8.51 9.47 19.99
C GLY A 98 -8.84 10.76 19.27
N VAL A 99 -8.31 11.89 19.74
CA VAL A 99 -8.51 13.19 19.09
C VAL A 99 -7.68 13.27 17.80
N HIS A 100 -8.13 14.08 16.85
CA HIS A 100 -7.38 14.32 15.62
C HIS A 100 -6.04 15.01 15.91
N ALA A 101 -4.96 14.46 15.33
CA ALA A 101 -3.61 15.06 15.34
C ALA A 101 -3.42 15.94 14.10
N LEU A 102 -4.22 17.01 13.99
CA LEU A 102 -4.17 18.00 12.90
C LEU A 102 -3.50 19.28 13.38
N SER A 103 -2.81 19.99 12.50
CA SER A 103 -2.35 21.37 12.73
C SER A 103 -3.51 22.35 12.64
N GLU A 104 -3.32 23.59 13.10
CA GLU A 104 -4.32 24.66 12.93
C GLU A 104 -4.66 24.91 11.46
N GLU A 105 -3.66 24.84 10.60
CA GLU A 105 -3.82 24.96 9.14
C GLU A 105 -4.65 23.79 8.57
N ASP A 106 -4.39 22.56 9.02
CA ASP A 106 -5.16 21.37 8.60
C ASP A 106 -6.61 21.43 9.07
N PHE A 107 -6.87 21.95 10.28
CA PHE A 107 -8.24 22.17 10.78
C PHE A 107 -8.99 23.18 9.90
N SER A 108 -8.35 24.32 9.57
CA SER A 108 -8.95 25.33 8.68
C SER A 108 -9.24 24.74 7.29
N LEU A 109 -8.32 23.94 6.75
CA LEU A 109 -8.51 23.30 5.45
C LEU A 109 -9.67 22.30 5.46
N ALA A 110 -9.84 21.54 6.54
CA ALA A 110 -10.96 20.62 6.70
C ALA A 110 -12.30 21.37 6.78
N GLU A 111 -12.33 22.50 7.50
CA GLU A 111 -13.51 23.36 7.62
C GLU A 111 -13.88 23.98 6.26
N ASP A 112 -12.92 24.57 5.56
CA ASP A 112 -13.12 25.16 4.22
C ASP A 112 -13.64 24.13 3.20
N ALA A 113 -13.17 22.88 3.31
CA ALA A 113 -13.62 21.78 2.49
C ALA A 113 -14.95 21.15 2.97
N ALA A 114 -15.54 21.64 4.06
CA ALA A 114 -16.74 21.05 4.69
C ALA A 114 -16.60 19.56 5.02
N ILE A 115 -15.42 19.13 5.49
CA ILE A 115 -15.17 17.77 5.97
C ILE A 115 -15.58 17.71 7.44
N SER A 116 -16.47 16.77 7.79
CA SER A 116 -16.83 16.50 9.18
C SER A 116 -15.68 15.79 9.90
N LEU A 117 -15.24 16.32 11.05
CA LEU A 117 -14.20 15.72 11.88
C LEU A 117 -14.84 15.04 13.08
N ILE A 118 -14.52 13.77 13.29
CA ILE A 118 -15.02 12.98 14.43
C ILE A 118 -13.83 12.38 15.17
N ASP A 119 -13.74 12.68 16.44
CA ASP A 119 -12.73 12.08 17.30
C ASP A 119 -13.06 10.63 17.63
N GLY A 120 -11.99 9.81 17.78
CA GLY A 120 -12.06 8.44 18.24
C GLY A 120 -12.09 8.31 19.78
N PRO A 121 -11.88 7.12 20.30
CA PRO A 121 -11.53 5.91 19.53
C PRO A 121 -12.72 5.30 18.79
N ILE A 122 -12.45 4.56 17.71
CA ILE A 122 -13.44 3.69 17.07
C ILE A 122 -13.54 2.41 17.93
N ALA A 123 -14.60 2.30 18.74
CA ALA A 123 -14.78 1.18 19.66
C ALA A 123 -15.18 -0.12 18.95
N ALA A 124 -15.94 -0.03 17.86
CA ALA A 124 -16.38 -1.17 17.07
C ALA A 124 -16.68 -0.76 15.62
N ILE A 125 -16.51 -1.71 14.73
CA ILE A 125 -16.92 -1.63 13.32
C ILE A 125 -17.90 -2.78 13.08
N THR A 126 -19.04 -2.48 12.45
CA THR A 126 -20.07 -3.48 12.12
C THR A 126 -20.64 -3.24 10.73
N ILE A 127 -21.12 -4.30 10.09
CA ILE A 127 -21.84 -4.19 8.81
C ILE A 127 -23.34 -4.31 9.10
N GLU A 128 -24.14 -3.37 8.61
CA GLU A 128 -25.57 -3.34 8.74
C GLU A 128 -26.25 -2.99 7.42
N GLY A 129 -26.95 -3.96 6.86
CA GLY A 129 -27.44 -3.82 5.49
C GLY A 129 -26.28 -3.52 4.54
N ASP A 130 -26.41 -2.46 3.75
CA ASP A 130 -25.39 -2.00 2.80
C ASP A 130 -24.55 -0.83 3.32
N GLN A 131 -24.27 -0.83 4.64
CA GLN A 131 -23.47 0.21 5.29
C GLN A 131 -22.44 -0.38 6.23
N LEU A 132 -21.30 0.29 6.33
CA LEU A 132 -20.31 0.09 7.38
C LEU A 132 -20.59 1.09 8.51
N CYS A 133 -20.73 0.59 9.72
CA CYS A 133 -21.04 1.40 10.90
C CYS A 133 -19.85 1.49 11.83
N LEU A 134 -19.52 2.70 12.26
CA LEU A 134 -18.45 3.01 13.19
C LEU A 134 -19.05 3.45 14.53
N ALA A 135 -18.68 2.79 15.61
CA ALA A 135 -19.05 3.21 16.98
C ALA A 135 -17.96 4.15 17.51
N THR A 136 -18.30 5.42 17.73
CA THR A 136 -17.41 6.48 18.20
C THR A 136 -17.95 7.11 19.48
N PRO A 137 -17.18 7.95 20.20
CA PRO A 137 -17.69 8.72 21.34
C PRO A 137 -18.85 9.65 20.97
N SER A 138 -18.90 10.13 19.73
CA SER A 138 -20.01 10.97 19.21
C SER A 138 -21.25 10.15 18.84
N GLY A 139 -21.22 8.85 19.02
CA GLY A 139 -22.30 7.95 18.67
C GLY A 139 -21.95 6.99 17.54
N ARG A 140 -22.99 6.36 17.02
CA ARG A 140 -22.87 5.42 15.91
C ARG A 140 -23.10 6.13 14.59
N LEU A 141 -22.15 5.99 13.68
CA LEU A 141 -22.16 6.61 12.37
C LEU A 141 -22.19 5.52 11.30
N ALA A 142 -23.00 5.68 10.27
CA ALA A 142 -23.17 4.72 9.18
C ALA A 142 -22.75 5.35 7.84
N PHE A 143 -21.98 4.60 7.06
CA PHE A 143 -21.39 5.04 5.81
C PHE A 143 -21.62 4.02 4.69
N THR A 144 -21.81 4.51 3.47
CA THR A 144 -21.90 3.66 2.27
C THR A 144 -20.55 3.01 1.96
N SER A 145 -19.47 3.75 2.16
CA SER A 145 -18.10 3.23 2.02
C SER A 145 -17.16 3.90 3.01
N VAL A 146 -16.14 3.16 3.44
CA VAL A 146 -15.09 3.62 4.36
C VAL A 146 -13.72 3.39 3.75
N TYR A 147 -12.86 4.40 3.79
CA TYR A 147 -11.48 4.38 3.31
C TYR A 147 -10.52 4.42 4.50
N PRO A 148 -9.79 3.33 4.82
CA PRO A 148 -8.76 3.35 5.86
C PRO A 148 -7.47 4.02 5.37
N ALA A 149 -7.24 5.26 5.81
CA ALA A 149 -5.99 6.00 5.64
C ALA A 149 -5.01 5.70 6.79
N LEU A 150 -4.75 4.44 7.05
CA LEU A 150 -3.92 3.96 8.16
C LEU A 150 -2.47 3.70 7.75
N GLY A 151 -2.15 3.95 6.47
CA GLY A 151 -0.86 3.67 5.86
C GLY A 151 -0.66 2.18 5.56
N SER A 152 0.54 1.86 5.13
CA SER A 152 0.94 0.52 4.72
C SER A 152 2.24 0.08 5.40
N VAL A 153 2.55 -1.20 5.30
CA VAL A 153 3.82 -1.81 5.68
C VAL A 153 4.50 -2.28 4.41
N ILE A 154 5.67 -1.73 4.12
CA ILE A 154 6.44 -2.05 2.93
C ILE A 154 7.15 -3.38 3.15
N ARG A 155 6.98 -4.34 2.23
CA ARG A 155 7.52 -5.69 2.35
C ARG A 155 8.95 -5.78 1.80
N SER A 156 9.85 -5.00 2.39
CA SER A 156 11.26 -4.85 1.98
C SER A 156 12.26 -5.71 2.78
N GLU A 157 11.79 -6.56 3.71
CA GLU A 157 12.63 -7.32 4.62
C GLU A 157 13.65 -8.20 3.88
N LEU A 158 13.25 -8.81 2.77
CA LEU A 158 14.14 -9.64 1.96
C LEU A 158 15.26 -8.84 1.29
N GLY A 159 14.96 -7.60 0.85
CA GLY A 159 15.99 -6.70 0.33
C GLY A 159 16.95 -6.25 1.43
N ARG A 160 16.41 -5.90 2.58
CA ARG A 160 17.21 -5.52 3.77
C ARG A 160 18.12 -6.65 4.22
N SER A 161 17.65 -7.90 4.22
CA SER A 161 18.44 -9.06 4.70
C SER A 161 19.72 -9.30 3.90
N VAL A 162 19.76 -8.90 2.63
CA VAL A 162 20.95 -9.01 1.77
C VAL A 162 21.71 -7.68 1.64
N GLY A 163 21.24 -6.60 2.26
CA GLY A 163 21.92 -5.32 2.35
C GLY A 163 21.59 -4.36 1.20
N ALA A 164 20.38 -4.41 0.64
CA ALA A 164 19.88 -3.37 -0.24
C ALA A 164 19.58 -2.10 0.57
N ASP A 165 19.86 -0.93 -0.01
CA ASP A 165 19.56 0.35 0.59
C ASP A 165 18.07 0.61 0.60
N LEU A 166 17.59 1.21 1.69
CA LEU A 166 16.20 1.58 1.89
C LEU A 166 16.07 3.08 2.12
N SER A 167 14.92 3.63 1.75
CA SER A 167 14.51 4.98 2.14
C SER A 167 14.15 5.04 3.63
N ASP A 168 14.00 6.26 4.16
CA ASP A 168 13.52 6.49 5.54
C ASP A 168 12.16 5.85 5.82
N LYS A 169 11.32 5.71 4.79
CA LYS A 169 10.01 5.05 4.87
C LYS A 169 10.07 3.53 4.71
N GLY A 170 11.25 2.97 4.37
CA GLY A 170 11.47 1.54 4.21
C GLY A 170 11.28 1.01 2.79
N CYS A 171 11.06 1.86 1.77
CA CYS A 171 11.05 1.43 0.37
C CYS A 171 12.46 1.05 -0.09
N ILE A 172 12.57 0.04 -0.93
CA ILE A 172 13.85 -0.31 -1.56
C ILE A 172 14.24 0.80 -2.54
N LEU A 173 15.48 1.28 -2.44
CA LEU A 173 16.02 2.28 -3.37
C LEU A 173 16.51 1.58 -4.65
N VAL A 174 16.08 2.11 -5.80
CA VAL A 174 16.46 1.59 -7.12
C VAL A 174 16.89 2.73 -8.06
N ASP A 175 17.68 2.38 -9.08
CA ASP A 175 17.99 3.28 -10.19
C ASP A 175 16.85 3.29 -11.24
N ALA A 176 17.00 4.11 -12.30
CA ALA A 176 16.04 4.17 -13.41
C ALA A 176 15.88 2.84 -14.19
N HIS A 177 16.69 1.85 -13.89
CA HIS A 177 16.66 0.51 -14.47
C HIS A 177 16.19 -0.55 -13.48
N GLN A 178 15.63 -0.15 -12.33
CA GLN A 178 15.14 -1.00 -11.26
C GLN A 178 16.23 -1.86 -10.57
N ARG A 179 17.52 -1.45 -10.66
CA ARG A 179 18.61 -2.06 -9.93
C ARG A 179 18.65 -1.50 -8.51
N THR A 180 18.79 -2.36 -7.52
CA THR A 180 19.09 -1.94 -6.14
C THR A 180 20.58 -1.63 -5.98
N SER A 181 20.97 -1.14 -4.82
CA SER A 181 22.40 -0.99 -4.45
C SER A 181 23.15 -2.33 -4.36
N TYR A 182 22.45 -3.47 -4.32
CA TYR A 182 23.03 -4.80 -4.30
C TYR A 182 23.03 -5.44 -5.69
N GLN A 183 24.22 -5.77 -6.19
CA GLN A 183 24.40 -6.34 -7.55
C GLN A 183 23.60 -7.63 -7.75
N GLY A 184 22.81 -7.67 -8.83
CA GLY A 184 21.96 -8.79 -9.18
C GLY A 184 20.61 -8.81 -8.45
N LEU A 185 20.36 -7.87 -7.53
CA LEU A 185 19.08 -7.66 -6.90
C LEU A 185 18.36 -6.46 -7.54
N TYR A 186 17.12 -6.67 -7.87
CA TYR A 186 16.22 -5.69 -8.48
C TYR A 186 14.94 -5.59 -7.66
N ALA A 187 14.25 -4.47 -7.76
CA ALA A 187 12.95 -4.30 -7.12
C ALA A 187 12.01 -3.49 -8.01
N ALA A 188 10.70 -3.75 -7.94
CA ALA A 188 9.69 -3.06 -8.73
C ALA A 188 8.32 -3.12 -8.03
N GLY A 189 7.43 -2.18 -8.35
CA GLY A 189 6.10 -2.02 -7.77
C GLY A 189 6.17 -1.39 -6.38
N ASP A 190 5.11 -1.47 -5.60
CA ASP A 190 4.91 -0.73 -4.35
C ASP A 190 5.99 -0.95 -3.27
N VAL A 191 6.92 -1.87 -3.48
CA VAL A 191 8.09 -2.07 -2.59
C VAL A 191 9.20 -1.03 -2.83
N VAL A 192 9.16 -0.28 -3.94
CA VAL A 192 10.09 0.82 -4.25
C VAL A 192 9.40 2.18 -4.06
N ILE A 193 10.16 3.27 -4.17
CA ILE A 193 9.57 4.60 -4.15
C ILE A 193 8.90 4.86 -5.49
N GLY A 194 7.60 5.13 -5.47
CA GLY A 194 6.85 5.39 -6.69
C GLY A 194 5.38 5.66 -6.43
N LEU A 195 4.58 5.46 -7.45
CA LEU A 195 3.14 5.52 -7.38
C LEU A 195 2.59 4.10 -7.16
N ASP A 196 1.90 3.89 -6.04
CA ASP A 196 1.28 2.60 -5.67
C ASP A 196 0.06 2.33 -6.57
N GLN A 197 0.33 2.01 -7.82
CA GLN A 197 -0.67 1.73 -8.86
C GLN A 197 -0.25 0.55 -9.73
N ILE A 198 -1.21 -0.28 -10.13
CA ILE A 198 -0.98 -1.47 -10.97
C ILE A 198 -0.26 -1.09 -12.27
N SER A 199 -0.67 0.00 -12.93
CA SER A 199 -0.06 0.45 -14.18
C SER A 199 1.41 0.83 -14.02
N HIS A 200 1.76 1.46 -12.89
CA HIS A 200 3.13 1.83 -12.55
C HIS A 200 3.98 0.57 -12.27
N ALA A 201 3.49 -0.32 -11.42
CA ALA A 201 4.14 -1.59 -11.10
C ALA A 201 4.38 -2.46 -12.35
N MET A 202 3.44 -2.49 -13.30
CA MET A 202 3.61 -3.18 -14.59
C MET A 202 4.73 -2.57 -15.44
N GLY A 203 4.81 -1.23 -15.50
CA GLY A 203 5.87 -0.51 -16.21
C GLY A 203 7.25 -0.82 -15.63
N GLU A 204 7.39 -0.68 -14.32
CA GLU A 204 8.64 -1.00 -13.61
C GLU A 204 9.05 -2.47 -13.75
N GLY A 205 8.09 -3.39 -13.66
CA GLY A 205 8.31 -4.82 -13.89
C GLY A 205 8.88 -5.10 -15.28
N GLY A 206 8.39 -4.41 -16.31
CA GLY A 206 8.91 -4.48 -17.68
C GLY A 206 10.35 -3.96 -17.79
N VAL A 207 10.64 -2.82 -17.16
CA VAL A 207 12.00 -2.27 -17.06
C VAL A 207 12.93 -3.24 -16.36
N ALA A 208 12.54 -3.73 -15.18
CA ALA A 208 13.33 -4.68 -14.39
C ALA A 208 13.66 -5.96 -15.18
N ALA A 209 12.66 -6.58 -15.81
CA ALA A 209 12.85 -7.81 -16.59
C ALA A 209 13.84 -7.61 -17.75
N THR A 210 13.72 -6.49 -18.47
CA THR A 210 14.64 -6.14 -19.57
C THR A 210 16.06 -5.90 -19.05
N THR A 211 16.18 -5.19 -17.93
CA THR A 211 17.47 -4.89 -17.30
C THR A 211 18.16 -6.16 -16.83
N ILE A 212 17.45 -7.04 -16.11
CA ILE A 212 17.97 -8.34 -15.64
C ILE A 212 18.52 -9.15 -16.83
N ARG A 213 17.75 -9.25 -17.91
CA ARG A 213 18.17 -9.97 -19.10
C ARG A 213 19.47 -9.41 -19.69
N ASN A 214 19.58 -8.08 -19.80
CA ASN A 214 20.74 -7.42 -20.37
C ASN A 214 21.96 -7.56 -19.45
N ASP A 215 21.81 -7.38 -18.15
CA ASP A 215 22.90 -7.53 -17.18
C ASP A 215 23.43 -8.97 -17.12
N LEU A 216 22.55 -9.96 -17.17
CA LEU A 216 22.96 -11.37 -17.28
C LEU A 216 23.68 -11.68 -18.58
N ALA A 217 23.28 -11.08 -19.71
CA ALA A 217 23.93 -11.26 -21.01
C ALA A 217 25.32 -10.64 -21.03
N ASN A 218 25.57 -9.55 -20.30
CA ASN A 218 26.90 -8.93 -20.14
C ASN A 218 27.87 -9.81 -19.35
N ILE A 219 27.36 -10.61 -18.39
CA ILE A 219 28.19 -11.57 -17.62
C ILE A 219 28.53 -12.80 -18.46
N LYS A 220 27.53 -13.35 -19.14
CA LYS A 220 27.65 -14.52 -20.00
C LYS A 220 26.60 -14.48 -21.10
N PRO A 221 27.00 -14.65 -22.40
CA PRO A 221 26.04 -14.67 -23.49
C PRO A 221 24.91 -15.68 -23.26
N LEU A 222 23.67 -15.23 -23.47
CA LEU A 222 22.45 -16.04 -23.29
C LEU A 222 22.04 -16.70 -24.62
N TYR A 223 22.96 -17.43 -25.24
CA TYR A 223 22.65 -18.13 -26.46
C TYR A 223 21.88 -19.42 -26.16
N ARG A 224 20.88 -19.72 -27.00
CA ARG A 224 20.22 -20.99 -27.00
C ARG A 224 21.24 -22.05 -27.48
N GLY A 225 21.45 -23.11 -26.72
CA GLY A 225 22.29 -24.23 -27.16
C GLY A 225 21.78 -24.81 -28.50
N ARG A 226 22.69 -25.24 -29.39
CA ARG A 226 22.26 -26.03 -30.54
C ARG A 226 21.72 -27.36 -30.00
N PRO A 227 20.61 -27.87 -30.55
CA PRO A 227 20.10 -29.20 -30.19
C PRO A 227 21.12 -30.29 -30.46
#